data_ae26597fd43513ecfe71b4c870c61d53
#
_entry.id   ae26597fd43513ecfe71b4c870c61d53
#
_cell.length_a   1.000
_cell.length_b   1.000
_cell.length_c   1.000
_cell.angle_alpha   90.00
_cell.angle_beta   90.00
_cell.angle_gamma   90.00
#
_symmetry.space_group_name_H-M   'P 1'
#
loop_
_entity.id
_entity.type
_entity.pdbx_description
1 polymer ?
#
loop_
_entity_poly.entity_id
_entity_poly.type
_entity_poly.pdbx_seq_one_letter_code
_entity_poly.pdbx_strand_id
1 'polypeptide(L)' 'MGTLLWLAAVVLVVLGIITLISGNLLLGLLLIVVGLLVGPGGVSLYGRRA' A
#
# COMPACT_ATOMS: atom_id res chain seq x y z
N MET A 1 2.46 -16.93 2.32
CA MET A 1 2.74 -15.75 3.13
C MET A 1 2.80 -14.49 2.30
N GLY A 2 3.75 -14.43 1.39
CA GLY A 2 3.91 -13.27 0.55
C GLY A 2 2.67 -12.94 -0.27
N THR A 3 1.94 -13.97 -0.68
CA THR A 3 0.75 -13.77 -1.49
C THR A 3 -0.32 -12.99 -0.73
N LEU A 4 -0.53 -13.32 0.53
CA LEU A 4 -1.52 -12.63 1.34
C LEU A 4 -1.13 -11.18 1.56
N LEU A 5 0.14 -10.92 1.85
CA LEU A 5 0.61 -9.56 2.02
C LEU A 5 0.47 -8.77 0.73
N TRP A 6 0.78 -9.40 -0.38
CA TRP A 6 0.69 -8.75 -1.67
C TRP A 6 -0.76 -8.39 -1.99
N LEU A 7 -1.68 -9.32 -1.73
CA LEU A 7 -3.09 -9.06 -1.96
C LEU A 7 -3.60 -7.92 -1.09
N ALA A 8 -3.20 -7.91 0.17
CA ALA A 8 -3.58 -6.85 1.08
C ALA A 8 -3.07 -5.50 0.59
N ALA A 9 -1.83 -5.46 0.12
CA ALA A 9 -1.25 -4.23 -0.40
C ALA A 9 -2.01 -3.74 -1.62
N VAL A 10 -2.34 -4.65 -2.53
CA VAL A 10 -3.07 -4.30 -3.74
C VAL A 10 -4.43 -3.72 -3.37
N VAL A 11 -5.13 -4.37 -2.45
CA VAL A 11 -6.45 -3.89 -2.01
C VAL A 11 -6.32 -2.50 -1.41
N LEU A 12 -5.32 -2.29 -0.56
CA LEU A 12 -5.11 -0.99 0.06
C LEU A 12 -4.83 0.09 -0.98
N VAL A 13 -3.99 -0.23 -1.95
CA VAL A 13 -3.66 0.74 -3.00
C VAL A 13 -4.90 1.08 -3.83
N VAL A 14 -5.66 0.06 -4.20
CA VAL A 14 -6.88 0.28 -4.98
C VAL A 14 -7.87 1.13 -4.20
N LEU A 15 -8.06 0.82 -2.93
CA LEU A 15 -8.94 1.61 -2.07
C LEU A 15 -8.44 3.04 -1.95
N GLY A 16 -7.13 3.22 -1.86
CA GLY A 16 -6.54 4.54 -1.79
C GLY A 16 -6.83 5.35 -3.05
N ILE A 17 -6.68 4.72 -4.21
CA ILE A 17 -6.94 5.40 -5.48
C ILE A 17 -8.42 5.81 -5.56
N ILE A 18 -9.33 4.91 -5.21
CA ILE A 18 -10.75 5.21 -5.23
C ILE A 18 -11.05 6.36 -4.27
N THR A 19 -10.45 6.34 -3.10
CA THR A 19 -10.65 7.39 -2.12
C THR A 19 -10.14 8.74 -2.64
N LEU A 20 -9.00 8.73 -3.33
CA LEU A 20 -8.46 9.94 -3.94
C LEU A 20 -9.45 10.54 -4.94
N ILE A 21 -9.99 9.70 -5.79
CA ILE A 21 -10.94 10.15 -6.81
C ILE A 21 -12.21 10.69 -6.16
N SER A 22 -12.58 10.11 -5.02
CA SER A 22 -13.78 10.54 -4.29
C SER A 22 -13.61 11.93 -3.66
N GLY A 23 -12.40 12.42 -3.54
CA GLY A 23 -12.16 13.74 -2.99
C GLY A 23 -11.40 13.74 -1.67
N ASN A 24 -11.09 12.58 -1.13
CA ASN A 24 -10.34 12.45 0.13
C ASN A 24 -8.86 12.28 -0.17
N LEU A 25 -8.22 13.37 -0.55
CA LEU A 25 -6.81 13.32 -0.93
C LEU A 25 -5.92 12.80 0.19
N LEU A 26 -6.13 13.30 1.39
CA LEU A 26 -5.30 12.90 2.53
C LEU A 26 -5.50 11.44 2.84
N LEU A 27 -6.75 11.01 2.91
CA LEU A 27 -7.06 9.63 3.25
C LEU A 27 -6.59 8.67 2.17
N GLY A 28 -6.82 9.02 0.91
CA GLY A 28 -6.36 8.20 -0.20
C GLY A 28 -4.87 8.06 -0.22
N LEU A 29 -4.17 9.16 0.00
CA LEU A 29 -2.71 9.15 0.03
C LEU A 29 -2.20 8.27 1.17
N LEU A 30 -2.82 8.38 2.33
CA LEU A 30 -2.45 7.55 3.47
C LEU A 30 -2.63 6.08 3.15
N LEU A 31 -3.74 5.73 2.52
CA LEU A 31 -3.99 4.33 2.16
C LEU A 31 -2.95 3.80 1.18
N ILE A 32 -2.58 4.61 0.21
CA ILE A 32 -1.57 4.22 -0.76
C ILE A 32 -0.23 4.02 -0.07
N VAL A 33 0.15 4.97 0.78
CA VAL A 33 1.42 4.87 1.50
C VAL A 33 1.44 3.64 2.38
N VAL A 34 0.36 3.39 3.11
CA VAL A 34 0.28 2.21 3.96
C VAL A 34 0.37 0.93 3.12
N GLY A 35 -0.32 0.91 1.98
CA GLY A 35 -0.27 -0.24 1.10
C GLY A 35 1.13 -0.52 0.58
N LEU A 36 1.85 0.52 0.22
CA LEU A 36 3.22 0.38 -0.26
C LEU A 36 4.16 -0.06 0.84
N LEU A 37 3.96 0.43 2.05
CA LEU A 37 4.81 0.05 3.18
C LEU A 37 4.56 -1.38 3.60
N VAL A 38 3.29 -1.78 3.64
CA VAL A 38 2.95 -3.14 4.05
C VAL A 38 3.36 -4.15 2.99
N GLY A 39 3.19 -3.78 1.72
CA GLY A 39 3.49 -4.68 0.62
C GLY A 39 4.94 -4.64 0.18
N PRO A 40 5.17 -4.31 -1.09
CA PRO A 40 6.52 -4.36 -1.66
C PRO A 40 7.49 -3.40 -1.00
N GLY A 41 7.00 -2.25 -0.54
CA GLY A 41 7.87 -1.26 0.09
C GLY A 41 8.54 -1.79 1.34
N GLY A 42 7.75 -2.41 2.22
CA GLY A 42 8.28 -2.97 3.45
C GLY A 42 9.26 -4.09 3.19
N VAL A 43 8.92 -4.95 2.26
CA VAL A 43 9.80 -6.05 1.90
C VAL A 43 11.09 -5.53 1.28
N SER A 44 10.97 -4.51 0.44
CA SER A 44 12.14 -3.92 -0.19
C SER A 44 13.10 -3.33 0.82
N LEU A 45 12.56 -2.66 1.84
CA LEU A 45 13.40 -2.07 2.87
C LEU A 45 14.21 -3.14 3.59
N TYR A 46 13.58 -4.21 3.96
CA TYR A 46 14.28 -5.31 4.62
C TYR A 46 15.29 -5.97 3.69
N GLY A 47 14.90 -6.15 2.45
CA GLY A 47 15.81 -6.74 1.47
C GLY A 47 17.03 -5.89 1.23
N ARG A 48 16.87 -4.59 1.19
CA ARG A 48 17.99 -3.69 0.96
C ARG A 48 19.00 -3.72 2.09
N ARG A 49 18.49 -3.81 3.31
CA ARG A 49 19.37 -3.85 4.45
C ARG A 49 20.19 -5.11 4.49
N ALA A 50 19.58 -6.18 4.06
CA ALA A 50 20.31 -7.44 4.01
C ALA A 50 21.36 -7.40 2.93
#